data_5beeba428f4ebf4aeafbd9ff80443a56
#
_entry.id   5beeba428f4ebf4aeafbd9ff80443a56
#
_cell.length_a   1.000
_cell.length_b   1.000
_cell.length_c   1.000
_cell.angle_alpha   90.00
_cell.angle_beta   90.00
_cell.angle_gamma   90.00
#
_symmetry.space_group_name_H-M   'P 1'
#
loop_
_entity.id
_entity.type
_entity.pdbx_description
1 polymer ?
#
loop_
_entity_poly.entity_id
_entity_poly.type
_entity_poly.pdbx_seq_one_letter_code
_entity_poly.pdbx_strand_id
1 'polypeptide(L)'
;MKKKVEILAPAKNLSQGMAAINAGADAVYVGAPQFGARSNATNSLEDIAALVKYAHLFGAQAFVVINTILYDEELETCRQMIIDLHKIKVDALIVQDMAILEMDLPPIVIHASTQANNRDPKHVKFLADAGIKRVVLARELNLSQVEAIRDATDVELEFFVTGALCVSFSGNCYMSVAEGERSANRGSCAQNCRLPYNLIDGTGETLIKNSHLLSIQDLDLSEQMPNLIKSGITSFKIEGRLKDVVYVKNNVSFLRQRLDAFLKDNPNYIKASSGRTFYGFEPELGRSFNRGYTNYFVNERVDKIGTWESPKSKGQVIGKVIEVTKKGYIIENSEKLNNGDGLYFINTDNEGDGVQVNTVENGVVIPNSLKKIPVGTIISRNSDYNFNKLVEREDSAIRKIGIEMLLSENETGFELTVIDEDGFVSKTKLDHNKEKANSEGISKKIETNLAKTGNTPFIADKVAIEFSENWFLPISKVNELRRTALDQLIKNR
;
A
#
# COMPACT_ATOMS: atom_id res chain seq x y z
N MET A 1 17.30 -6.83 20.05
CA MET A 1 16.41 -7.28 18.95
C MET A 1 16.46 -6.26 17.83
N LYS A 2 16.39 -6.70 16.57
CA LYS A 2 16.28 -5.79 15.43
C LYS A 2 14.89 -5.11 15.43
N LYS A 3 14.84 -3.83 15.05
CA LYS A 3 13.57 -3.11 14.94
C LYS A 3 12.85 -3.49 13.65
N LYS A 4 11.58 -3.88 13.74
CA LYS A 4 10.73 -4.12 12.57
C LYS A 4 10.27 -2.79 11.99
N VAL A 5 10.29 -2.68 10.67
CA VAL A 5 9.70 -1.57 9.92
C VAL A 5 8.73 -2.11 8.88
N GLU A 6 7.60 -1.43 8.70
CA GLU A 6 6.51 -1.92 7.86
C GLU A 6 6.00 -0.87 6.87
N ILE A 7 5.49 -1.35 5.74
CA ILE A 7 4.66 -0.59 4.82
C ILE A 7 3.21 -1.01 5.05
N LEU A 8 2.38 -0.04 5.47
CA LEU A 8 0.96 -0.22 5.69
C LEU A 8 0.16 0.31 4.49
N ALA A 9 -0.41 -0.60 3.73
CA ALA A 9 -1.13 -0.31 2.49
C ALA A 9 -2.65 -0.22 2.69
N PRO A 10 -3.34 0.65 1.92
CA PRO A 10 -4.79 0.71 1.92
C PRO A 10 -5.40 -0.48 1.17
N ALA A 11 -6.52 -0.98 1.67
CA ALA A 11 -7.35 -1.95 0.98
C ALA A 11 -8.81 -1.44 0.91
N LYS A 12 -9.32 -1.27 -0.31
CA LYS A 12 -10.73 -0.96 -0.54
C LYS A 12 -11.61 -2.20 -0.34
N ASN A 13 -11.10 -3.35 -0.76
CA ASN A 13 -11.74 -4.66 -0.73
C ASN A 13 -10.71 -5.77 -0.64
N LEU A 14 -11.16 -7.03 -0.52
CA LEU A 14 -10.33 -8.23 -0.45
C LEU A 14 -9.28 -8.30 -1.58
N SER A 15 -9.71 -8.15 -2.84
CA SER A 15 -8.84 -8.24 -4.01
C SER A 15 -7.69 -7.21 -3.96
N GLN A 16 -8.00 -5.96 -3.57
CA GLN A 16 -6.98 -4.92 -3.45
C GLN A 16 -6.03 -5.16 -2.28
N GLY A 17 -6.53 -5.71 -1.16
CA GLY A 17 -5.70 -6.09 -0.02
C GLY A 17 -4.70 -7.20 -0.38
N MET A 18 -5.16 -8.24 -1.07
CA MET A 18 -4.28 -9.31 -1.58
C MET A 18 -3.23 -8.75 -2.56
N ALA A 19 -3.64 -7.85 -3.47
CA ALA A 19 -2.73 -7.20 -4.40
C ALA A 19 -1.66 -6.35 -3.69
N ALA A 20 -2.03 -5.64 -2.61
CA ALA A 20 -1.11 -4.87 -1.79
C ALA A 20 -0.06 -5.77 -1.10
N ILE A 21 -0.50 -6.90 -0.53
CA ILE A 21 0.40 -7.89 0.10
C ILE A 21 1.37 -8.46 -0.94
N ASN A 22 0.87 -8.83 -2.13
CA ASN A 22 1.70 -9.31 -3.23
C ASN A 22 2.71 -8.26 -3.72
N ALA A 23 2.33 -6.99 -3.70
CA ALA A 23 3.21 -5.89 -4.04
C ALA A 23 4.29 -5.58 -2.98
N GLY A 24 4.23 -6.23 -1.79
CA GLY A 24 5.24 -6.14 -0.75
C GLY A 24 4.81 -5.37 0.50
N ALA A 25 3.51 -5.11 0.71
CA ALA A 25 3.01 -4.54 1.96
C ALA A 25 3.23 -5.51 3.13
N ASP A 26 3.64 -4.97 4.28
CA ASP A 26 3.81 -5.72 5.52
C ASP A 26 2.52 -5.75 6.35
N ALA A 27 1.65 -4.78 6.11
CA ALA A 27 0.31 -4.73 6.68
C ALA A 27 -0.67 -4.07 5.70
N VAL A 28 -1.96 -4.38 5.86
CA VAL A 28 -3.04 -3.74 5.13
C VAL A 28 -4.09 -3.20 6.09
N TYR A 29 -4.72 -2.05 5.75
CA TYR A 29 -5.85 -1.54 6.51
C TYR A 29 -7.11 -1.46 5.64
N VAL A 30 -8.19 -2.02 6.16
CA VAL A 30 -9.47 -2.20 5.46
C VAL A 30 -10.61 -1.58 6.29
N GLY A 31 -11.65 -1.08 5.62
CA GLY A 31 -12.83 -0.58 6.32
C GLY A 31 -13.65 -1.70 6.93
N ALA A 32 -14.12 -1.52 8.18
CA ALA A 32 -15.11 -2.36 8.79
C ALA A 32 -16.44 -2.34 8.00
N PRO A 33 -17.36 -3.26 8.26
CA PRO A 33 -18.72 -3.20 7.68
C PRO A 33 -19.43 -1.87 7.97
N GLN A 34 -19.14 -1.25 9.13
CA GLN A 34 -19.68 0.04 9.58
C GLN A 34 -18.59 0.86 10.28
N PHE A 35 -18.88 2.13 10.59
CA PHE A 35 -18.04 3.03 11.42
C PHE A 35 -16.64 3.35 10.87
N GLY A 36 -16.40 3.13 9.58
CA GLY A 36 -15.16 3.54 8.93
C GLY A 36 -15.23 4.95 8.33
N ALA A 37 -14.15 5.75 8.45
CA ALA A 37 -14.06 7.11 7.89
C ALA A 37 -14.08 7.18 6.35
N ARG A 38 -14.48 6.14 5.68
CA ARG A 38 -14.71 6.05 4.23
C ARG A 38 -15.91 5.13 3.99
N SER A 39 -17.12 5.66 4.10
CA SER A 39 -18.38 4.89 3.98
C SER A 39 -18.52 4.09 2.67
N ASN A 40 -17.83 4.50 1.60
CA ASN A 40 -17.85 3.81 0.31
C ASN A 40 -16.79 2.69 0.18
N ALA A 41 -16.11 2.31 1.27
CA ALA A 41 -15.10 1.25 1.28
C ALA A 41 -15.33 0.33 2.50
N THR A 42 -16.54 -0.17 2.64
CA THR A 42 -16.93 -1.17 3.65
C THR A 42 -16.74 -2.58 3.10
N ASN A 43 -16.46 -3.54 3.99
CA ASN A 43 -16.23 -4.93 3.64
C ASN A 43 -17.05 -5.86 4.55
N SER A 44 -17.44 -7.03 4.05
CA SER A 44 -18.09 -8.05 4.87
C SER A 44 -17.09 -8.71 5.84
N LEU A 45 -17.59 -9.36 6.88
CA LEU A 45 -16.75 -10.12 7.80
C LEU A 45 -16.03 -11.28 7.08
N GLU A 46 -16.69 -11.90 6.11
CA GLU A 46 -16.14 -12.98 5.28
C GLU A 46 -14.95 -12.49 4.44
N ASP A 47 -15.07 -11.34 3.79
CA ASP A 47 -13.98 -10.74 3.02
C ASP A 47 -12.79 -10.35 3.91
N ILE A 48 -13.08 -9.80 5.09
CA ILE A 48 -12.04 -9.47 6.08
C ILE A 48 -11.35 -10.75 6.58
N ALA A 49 -12.10 -11.81 6.89
CA ALA A 49 -11.53 -13.09 7.31
C ALA A 49 -10.62 -13.71 6.24
N ALA A 50 -11.05 -13.64 4.97
CA ALA A 50 -10.25 -14.11 3.85
C ALA A 50 -8.96 -13.29 3.68
N LEU A 51 -9.04 -11.97 3.87
CA LEU A 51 -7.88 -11.07 3.83
C LEU A 51 -6.90 -11.34 4.98
N VAL A 52 -7.39 -11.52 6.21
CA VAL A 52 -6.59 -11.89 7.39
C VAL A 52 -5.83 -13.18 7.13
N LYS A 53 -6.54 -14.23 6.67
CA LYS A 53 -5.91 -15.53 6.36
C LYS A 53 -4.83 -15.38 5.29
N TYR A 54 -5.07 -14.57 4.26
CA TYR A 54 -4.09 -14.33 3.21
C TYR A 54 -2.88 -13.55 3.71
N ALA A 55 -3.09 -12.52 4.54
CA ALA A 55 -2.02 -11.72 5.14
C ALA A 55 -1.12 -12.59 6.03
N HIS A 56 -1.73 -13.36 6.93
CA HIS A 56 -1.00 -14.24 7.85
C HIS A 56 -0.11 -15.26 7.15
N LEU A 57 -0.49 -15.73 5.95
CA LEU A 57 0.36 -16.60 5.15
C LEU A 57 1.76 -16.01 4.89
N PHE A 58 1.87 -14.68 4.81
CA PHE A 58 3.13 -13.95 4.63
C PHE A 58 3.65 -13.32 5.92
N GLY A 59 3.10 -13.66 7.09
CA GLY A 59 3.39 -12.96 8.34
C GLY A 59 3.06 -11.46 8.30
N ALA A 60 2.24 -11.04 7.31
CA ALA A 60 1.71 -9.70 7.21
C ALA A 60 0.46 -9.54 8.09
N GLN A 61 0.12 -8.29 8.44
CA GLN A 61 -0.98 -7.99 9.34
C GLN A 61 -2.17 -7.38 8.60
N ALA A 62 -3.38 -7.54 9.16
CA ALA A 62 -4.60 -6.93 8.66
C ALA A 62 -5.28 -6.11 9.75
N PHE A 63 -5.39 -4.79 9.56
CA PHE A 63 -6.01 -3.86 10.51
C PHE A 63 -7.37 -3.42 10.00
N VAL A 64 -8.34 -3.39 10.90
CA VAL A 64 -9.70 -2.93 10.57
C VAL A 64 -9.94 -1.54 11.12
N VAL A 65 -10.51 -0.68 10.28
CA VAL A 65 -10.70 0.74 10.60
C VAL A 65 -12.12 0.97 11.12
N ILE A 66 -12.22 1.42 12.39
CA ILE A 66 -13.42 1.88 13.08
C ILE A 66 -13.11 3.28 13.60
N ASN A 67 -12.95 4.24 12.71
CA ASN A 67 -12.38 5.55 13.04
C ASN A 67 -13.34 6.72 12.75
N THR A 68 -14.59 6.52 13.13
CA THR A 68 -15.59 7.58 13.23
C THR A 68 -15.93 7.83 14.71
N ILE A 69 -16.47 9.00 15.00
CA ILE A 69 -17.13 9.27 16.28
C ILE A 69 -18.41 8.45 16.34
N LEU A 70 -18.69 7.84 17.49
CA LEU A 70 -19.87 7.02 17.73
C LEU A 70 -20.96 7.83 18.44
N TYR A 71 -22.23 7.51 18.16
CA TYR A 71 -23.37 7.93 18.96
C TYR A 71 -23.69 6.88 20.02
N ASP A 72 -24.38 7.26 21.09
CA ASP A 72 -24.70 6.35 22.20
C ASP A 72 -25.46 5.09 21.73
N GLU A 73 -26.39 5.26 20.79
CA GLU A 73 -27.16 4.17 20.20
C GLU A 73 -26.33 3.23 19.31
N GLU A 74 -25.16 3.62 18.89
CA GLU A 74 -24.23 2.82 18.06
C GLU A 74 -23.26 1.96 18.88
N LEU A 75 -23.07 2.25 20.18
CA LEU A 75 -22.03 1.66 21.00
C LEU A 75 -22.15 0.12 21.07
N GLU A 76 -23.35 -0.42 21.31
CA GLU A 76 -23.53 -1.88 21.41
C GLU A 76 -23.32 -2.58 20.06
N THR A 77 -23.79 -1.97 18.96
CA THR A 77 -23.54 -2.49 17.60
C THR A 77 -22.05 -2.51 17.29
N CYS A 78 -21.33 -1.45 17.67
CA CYS A 78 -19.87 -1.36 17.51
C CYS A 78 -19.17 -2.42 18.35
N ARG A 79 -19.56 -2.61 19.63
CA ARG A 79 -19.02 -3.62 20.52
C ARG A 79 -19.17 -5.04 19.95
N GLN A 80 -20.37 -5.39 19.47
CA GLN A 80 -20.60 -6.70 18.87
C GLN A 80 -19.77 -6.93 17.61
N MET A 81 -19.66 -5.93 16.75
CA MET A 81 -18.81 -5.99 15.56
C MET A 81 -17.33 -6.22 15.92
N ILE A 82 -16.82 -5.57 16.96
CA ILE A 82 -15.44 -5.77 17.44
C ILE A 82 -15.24 -7.22 17.94
N ILE A 83 -16.21 -7.78 18.64
CA ILE A 83 -16.17 -9.18 19.08
C ILE A 83 -16.09 -10.12 17.87
N ASP A 84 -16.85 -9.85 16.80
CA ASP A 84 -16.84 -10.69 15.61
C ASP A 84 -15.52 -10.52 14.81
N LEU A 85 -14.96 -9.32 14.75
CA LEU A 85 -13.61 -9.07 14.18
C LEU A 85 -12.52 -9.81 14.95
N HIS A 86 -12.61 -9.86 16.29
CA HIS A 86 -11.67 -10.64 17.10
C HIS A 86 -11.73 -12.14 16.79
N LYS A 87 -12.95 -12.72 16.60
CA LYS A 87 -13.12 -14.14 16.25
C LYS A 87 -12.45 -14.52 14.95
N ILE A 88 -12.41 -13.61 13.97
CA ILE A 88 -11.75 -13.83 12.69
C ILE A 88 -10.26 -13.43 12.70
N LYS A 89 -9.68 -13.17 13.89
CA LYS A 89 -8.25 -12.92 14.13
C LYS A 89 -7.70 -11.69 13.44
N VAL A 90 -8.47 -10.60 13.40
CA VAL A 90 -7.96 -9.27 13.01
C VAL A 90 -6.83 -8.88 13.96
N ASP A 91 -5.71 -8.38 13.42
CA ASP A 91 -4.52 -8.08 14.21
C ASP A 91 -4.66 -6.82 15.07
N ALA A 92 -5.35 -5.79 14.55
CA ALA A 92 -5.63 -4.57 15.32
C ALA A 92 -6.82 -3.79 14.76
N LEU A 93 -7.40 -2.94 15.60
CA LEU A 93 -8.38 -1.93 15.22
C LEU A 93 -7.73 -0.55 15.15
N ILE A 94 -8.07 0.23 14.13
CA ILE A 94 -7.67 1.65 14.02
C ILE A 94 -8.89 2.49 14.38
N VAL A 95 -8.87 3.12 15.57
CA VAL A 95 -10.02 3.79 16.17
C VAL A 95 -9.83 5.30 16.30
N GLN A 96 -10.93 6.03 16.39
CA GLN A 96 -10.97 7.46 16.71
C GLN A 96 -11.63 7.68 18.08
N ASP A 97 -12.78 7.05 18.31
CA ASP A 97 -13.60 7.25 19.50
C ASP A 97 -13.00 6.52 20.71
N MET A 98 -12.77 7.23 21.77
CA MET A 98 -12.21 6.66 23.01
C MET A 98 -13.21 5.83 23.81
N ALA A 99 -14.52 5.92 23.53
CA ALA A 99 -15.52 5.03 24.12
C ALA A 99 -15.20 3.54 23.89
N ILE A 100 -14.48 3.23 22.79
CA ILE A 100 -14.04 1.86 22.50
C ILE A 100 -13.10 1.31 23.59
N LEU A 101 -12.32 2.15 24.26
CA LEU A 101 -11.42 1.73 25.34
C LEU A 101 -12.18 1.37 26.64
N GLU A 102 -13.40 1.89 26.80
CA GLU A 102 -14.27 1.64 27.96
C GLU A 102 -15.26 0.47 27.75
N MET A 103 -15.33 -0.08 26.53
CA MET A 103 -16.17 -1.23 26.22
C MET A 103 -15.59 -2.53 26.82
N ASP A 104 -16.46 -3.43 27.28
CA ASP A 104 -16.07 -4.80 27.63
C ASP A 104 -15.79 -5.59 26.34
N LEU A 105 -14.51 -5.67 25.97
CA LEU A 105 -14.00 -6.26 24.72
C LEU A 105 -13.07 -7.44 24.98
N PRO A 106 -13.00 -8.40 24.05
CA PRO A 106 -11.93 -9.40 24.06
C PRO A 106 -10.57 -8.71 23.86
N PRO A 107 -9.44 -9.38 24.19
CA PRO A 107 -8.11 -8.80 24.05
C PRO A 107 -7.75 -8.57 22.59
N ILE A 108 -8.06 -7.39 22.07
CA ILE A 108 -7.73 -6.94 20.72
C ILE A 108 -6.81 -5.72 20.78
N VAL A 109 -5.84 -5.66 19.88
CA VAL A 109 -4.89 -4.52 19.81
C VAL A 109 -5.62 -3.30 19.25
N ILE A 110 -5.40 -2.13 19.87
CA ILE A 110 -6.00 -0.87 19.45
C ILE A 110 -4.91 0.12 19.03
N HIS A 111 -5.08 0.71 17.85
CA HIS A 111 -4.28 1.78 17.30
C HIS A 111 -5.09 3.08 17.25
N ALA A 112 -4.52 4.20 17.67
CA ALA A 112 -5.18 5.50 17.54
C ALA A 112 -5.08 6.00 16.10
N SER A 113 -6.22 6.28 15.47
CA SER A 113 -6.29 6.87 14.14
C SER A 113 -5.72 8.28 14.13
N THR A 114 -5.22 8.73 12.96
CA THR A 114 -4.90 10.16 12.75
C THR A 114 -6.11 11.08 13.00
N GLN A 115 -7.33 10.54 12.90
CA GLN A 115 -8.57 11.27 13.22
C GLN A 115 -8.66 11.67 14.71
N ALA A 116 -7.88 11.08 15.60
CA ALA A 116 -7.75 11.47 17.01
C ALA A 116 -6.82 12.70 17.22
N ASN A 117 -6.38 13.36 16.15
CA ASN A 117 -5.57 14.59 16.19
C ASN A 117 -4.22 14.43 16.94
N ASN A 118 -3.47 13.40 16.60
CA ASN A 118 -2.25 12.98 17.28
C ASN A 118 -1.03 13.85 16.90
N ARG A 119 -0.94 15.05 17.44
CA ARG A 119 0.13 16.03 17.13
C ARG A 119 0.84 16.59 18.34
N ASP A 120 0.35 16.34 19.54
CA ASP A 120 0.91 16.83 20.80
C ASP A 120 1.56 15.69 21.59
N PRO A 121 2.81 15.84 22.10
CA PRO A 121 3.49 14.80 22.87
C PRO A 121 2.71 14.32 24.11
N LYS A 122 2.04 15.23 24.82
CA LYS A 122 1.25 14.89 26.02
C LYS A 122 0.02 14.08 25.66
N HIS A 123 -0.65 14.44 24.55
CA HIS A 123 -1.80 13.71 24.04
C HIS A 123 -1.40 12.29 23.61
N VAL A 124 -0.31 12.13 22.84
CA VAL A 124 0.17 10.82 22.40
C VAL A 124 0.59 9.96 23.61
N LYS A 125 1.26 10.55 24.60
CA LYS A 125 1.59 9.85 25.85
C LYS A 125 0.33 9.42 26.59
N PHE A 126 -0.68 10.26 26.71
CA PHE A 126 -1.96 9.90 27.34
C PHE A 126 -2.60 8.69 26.65
N LEU A 127 -2.64 8.66 25.30
CA LEU A 127 -3.17 7.53 24.54
C LEU A 127 -2.37 6.24 24.82
N ALA A 128 -1.04 6.34 24.90
CA ALA A 128 -0.18 5.21 25.23
C ALA A 128 -0.44 4.68 26.63
N ASP A 129 -0.57 5.58 27.64
CA ASP A 129 -0.87 5.25 29.04
C ASP A 129 -2.28 4.62 29.17
N ALA A 130 -3.24 5.01 28.30
CA ALA A 130 -4.58 4.42 28.20
C ALA A 130 -4.61 3.03 27.52
N GLY A 131 -3.46 2.52 27.05
CA GLY A 131 -3.35 1.17 26.50
C GLY A 131 -3.27 1.07 24.99
N ILE A 132 -3.31 2.19 24.25
CA ILE A 132 -3.09 2.23 22.80
C ILE A 132 -1.69 1.70 22.48
N LYS A 133 -1.58 0.78 21.50
CA LYS A 133 -0.30 0.14 21.13
C LYS A 133 0.42 0.83 19.99
N ARG A 134 -0.31 1.58 19.15
CA ARG A 134 0.26 2.35 18.03
C ARG A 134 -0.53 3.63 17.84
N VAL A 135 0.17 4.71 17.51
CA VAL A 135 -0.46 6.01 17.25
C VAL A 135 -0.11 6.48 15.84
N VAL A 136 -1.15 6.71 15.02
CA VAL A 136 -1.02 7.32 13.69
C VAL A 136 -0.91 8.82 13.85
N LEU A 137 0.27 9.36 13.65
CA LEU A 137 0.54 10.78 13.82
C LEU A 137 -0.17 11.65 12.78
N ALA A 138 -0.39 12.90 13.12
CA ALA A 138 -0.93 13.91 12.21
C ALA A 138 0.09 14.22 11.08
N ARG A 139 -0.39 14.41 9.85
CA ARG A 139 0.45 14.63 8.67
C ARG A 139 1.18 15.95 8.65
N GLU A 140 0.67 16.94 9.39
CA GLU A 140 1.17 18.30 9.48
C GLU A 140 2.40 18.46 10.39
N LEU A 141 2.91 17.38 10.99
CA LEU A 141 4.10 17.40 11.85
C LEU A 141 5.39 17.47 11.04
N ASN A 142 6.39 18.17 11.59
CA ASN A 142 7.77 18.12 11.13
C ASN A 142 8.60 17.10 11.94
N LEU A 143 9.82 16.80 11.47
CA LEU A 143 10.70 15.79 12.10
C LEU A 143 10.96 16.11 13.58
N SER A 144 11.25 17.35 13.95
CA SER A 144 11.51 17.71 15.36
C SER A 144 10.28 17.52 16.27
N GLN A 145 9.08 17.71 15.74
CA GLN A 145 7.85 17.41 16.48
C GLN A 145 7.63 15.90 16.62
N VAL A 146 7.97 15.10 15.60
CA VAL A 146 7.95 13.64 15.69
C VAL A 146 8.95 13.14 16.73
N GLU A 147 10.17 13.69 16.78
CA GLU A 147 11.18 13.39 17.78
C GLU A 147 10.71 13.72 19.20
N ALA A 148 10.11 14.91 19.38
CA ALA A 148 9.54 15.30 20.69
C ALA A 148 8.42 14.34 21.16
N ILE A 149 7.63 13.80 20.24
CA ILE A 149 6.64 12.76 20.55
C ILE A 149 7.34 11.46 20.92
N ARG A 150 8.36 11.05 20.16
CA ARG A 150 9.15 9.84 20.44
C ARG A 150 9.81 9.89 21.81
N ASP A 151 10.35 11.04 22.21
CA ASP A 151 10.99 11.24 23.51
C ASP A 151 9.99 11.15 24.69
N ALA A 152 8.72 11.45 24.44
CA ALA A 152 7.68 11.41 25.45
C ALA A 152 7.08 10.03 25.72
N THR A 153 7.24 9.05 24.81
CA THR A 153 6.60 7.73 24.91
C THR A 153 7.29 6.69 24.04
N ASP A 154 7.20 5.42 24.45
CA ASP A 154 7.69 4.26 23.68
C ASP A 154 6.63 3.59 22.80
N VAL A 155 5.45 4.16 22.68
CA VAL A 155 4.37 3.62 21.83
C VAL A 155 4.81 3.53 20.37
N GLU A 156 4.33 2.56 19.60
CA GLU A 156 4.62 2.51 18.17
C GLU A 156 4.08 3.73 17.44
N LEU A 157 4.90 4.32 16.57
CA LEU A 157 4.54 5.50 15.79
C LEU A 157 4.39 5.15 14.31
N GLU A 158 3.25 5.56 13.74
CA GLU A 158 2.90 5.40 12.35
C GLU A 158 2.77 6.78 11.69
N PHE A 159 3.30 6.93 10.46
CA PHE A 159 3.24 8.18 9.71
C PHE A 159 2.80 7.95 8.28
N PHE A 160 1.99 8.86 7.73
CA PHE A 160 1.67 8.83 6.30
C PHE A 160 2.86 9.30 5.48
N VAL A 161 3.19 8.55 4.43
CA VAL A 161 4.36 8.85 3.58
C VAL A 161 4.00 9.13 2.13
N THR A 162 2.81 8.73 1.68
CA THR A 162 2.35 9.06 0.32
C THR A 162 0.83 9.14 0.25
N GLY A 163 0.34 9.92 -0.72
CA GLY A 163 -1.06 10.03 -1.09
C GLY A 163 -1.73 11.33 -0.67
N ALA A 164 -3.05 11.35 -0.73
CA ALA A 164 -3.84 12.58 -0.57
C ALA A 164 -3.67 13.24 0.80
N LEU A 165 -3.38 14.53 0.78
CA LEU A 165 -3.39 15.39 1.97
C LEU A 165 -4.77 15.99 2.23
N CYS A 166 -5.01 16.37 3.48
CA CYS A 166 -6.15 17.15 3.93
C CYS A 166 -5.67 18.55 4.31
N VAL A 167 -6.39 19.60 3.89
CA VAL A 167 -6.07 20.99 4.26
C VAL A 167 -6.42 21.29 5.71
N SER A 168 -7.35 20.53 6.29
CA SER A 168 -7.73 20.65 7.69
C SER A 168 -6.73 19.94 8.61
N PHE A 169 -6.61 20.37 9.84
CA PHE A 169 -6.00 19.57 10.91
C PHE A 169 -6.70 18.20 11.01
N SER A 170 -5.90 17.17 11.31
CA SER A 170 -6.37 15.80 11.42
C SER A 170 -7.51 15.67 12.44
N GLY A 171 -8.66 15.12 12.00
CA GLY A 171 -9.84 14.93 12.86
C GLY A 171 -10.66 16.19 13.18
N ASN A 172 -10.30 17.38 12.66
CA ASN A 172 -10.93 18.65 12.99
C ASN A 172 -11.56 19.36 11.77
N CYS A 173 -12.14 18.60 10.85
CA CYS A 173 -12.82 19.19 9.69
C CYS A 173 -14.31 19.31 9.92
N TYR A 174 -14.82 20.54 9.93
CA TYR A 174 -16.25 20.85 10.07
C TYR A 174 -16.87 21.41 8.78
N MET A 175 -16.09 21.55 7.70
CA MET A 175 -16.53 22.17 6.45
C MET A 175 -17.72 21.41 5.82
N SER A 176 -17.70 20.08 5.84
CA SER A 176 -18.81 19.29 5.28
C SER A 176 -20.12 19.43 6.08
N VAL A 177 -20.03 19.64 7.40
CA VAL A 177 -21.19 19.87 8.26
C VAL A 177 -21.71 21.30 8.10
N ALA A 178 -20.83 22.28 7.96
CA ALA A 178 -21.21 23.68 7.80
C ALA A 178 -21.94 23.94 6.47
N GLU A 179 -21.63 23.18 5.43
CA GLU A 179 -22.21 23.36 4.10
C GLU A 179 -23.30 22.32 3.73
N GLY A 180 -23.60 21.37 4.63
CA GLY A 180 -24.59 20.34 4.39
C GLY A 180 -24.76 19.40 5.57
N GLU A 181 -25.45 18.27 5.35
CA GLU A 181 -25.74 17.27 6.39
C GLU A 181 -24.64 16.20 6.53
N ARG A 182 -23.51 16.34 5.82
CA ARG A 182 -22.43 15.35 5.81
C ARG A 182 -21.37 15.70 6.85
N SER A 183 -20.81 14.69 7.52
CA SER A 183 -19.70 14.86 8.46
C SER A 183 -18.43 14.13 7.98
N ALA A 184 -17.34 14.88 7.79
CA ALA A 184 -16.05 14.31 7.48
C ALA A 184 -15.50 13.44 8.63
N ASN A 185 -15.84 13.78 9.87
CA ASN A 185 -15.43 13.05 11.09
C ASN A 185 -16.26 11.78 11.29
N ARG A 186 -17.35 11.61 10.51
CA ARG A 186 -18.18 10.39 10.46
C ARG A 186 -18.13 9.69 9.10
N GLY A 187 -17.05 9.86 8.36
CA GLY A 187 -16.77 9.10 7.12
C GLY A 187 -17.41 9.66 5.85
N SER A 188 -18.18 10.76 5.93
CA SER A 188 -18.96 11.33 4.82
C SER A 188 -18.41 12.68 4.33
N CYS A 189 -17.07 12.77 4.14
CA CYS A 189 -16.42 13.98 3.62
C CYS A 189 -17.00 14.38 2.25
N ALA A 190 -17.49 15.63 2.13
CA ALA A 190 -18.03 16.18 0.89
C ALA A 190 -16.94 16.70 -0.08
N GLN A 191 -15.69 16.81 0.39
CA GLN A 191 -14.56 17.36 -0.36
C GLN A 191 -14.77 18.81 -0.84
N ASN A 192 -15.51 19.63 -0.10
CA ASN A 192 -15.75 21.04 -0.41
C ASN A 192 -14.43 21.82 -0.59
N CYS A 193 -13.37 21.47 0.16
CA CYS A 193 -12.03 22.04 -0.02
C CYS A 193 -11.41 21.81 -1.42
N ARG A 194 -12.03 20.99 -2.27
CA ARG A 194 -11.62 20.75 -3.66
C ARG A 194 -12.46 21.50 -4.69
N LEU A 195 -13.50 22.24 -4.25
CA LEU A 195 -14.30 23.11 -5.10
C LEU A 195 -13.59 24.42 -5.40
N PRO A 196 -13.96 25.13 -6.48
CA PRO A 196 -13.44 26.46 -6.76
C PRO A 196 -14.09 27.50 -5.85
N TYR A 197 -13.30 28.48 -5.43
CA TYR A 197 -13.70 29.60 -4.58
C TYR A 197 -13.19 30.94 -5.15
N ASN A 198 -13.83 32.04 -4.72
CA ASN A 198 -13.32 33.37 -4.91
C ASN A 198 -12.63 33.84 -3.62
N LEU A 199 -11.47 34.49 -3.75
CA LEU A 199 -10.85 35.23 -2.65
C LEU A 199 -11.27 36.69 -2.75
N ILE A 200 -11.94 37.16 -1.71
CA ILE A 200 -12.46 38.54 -1.62
C ILE A 200 -11.78 39.22 -0.43
N ASP A 201 -11.32 40.44 -0.61
CA ASP A 201 -10.72 41.23 0.47
C ASP A 201 -11.76 41.88 1.39
N GLY A 202 -11.29 42.60 2.42
CA GLY A 202 -12.14 43.30 3.39
C GLY A 202 -12.95 44.45 2.81
N THR A 203 -12.68 44.92 1.58
CA THR A 203 -13.43 45.97 0.89
C THR A 203 -14.49 45.39 -0.06
N GLY A 204 -14.51 44.05 -0.29
CA GLY A 204 -15.40 43.37 -1.22
C GLY A 204 -14.81 43.23 -2.62
N GLU A 205 -13.54 43.57 -2.83
CA GLU A 205 -12.85 43.36 -4.10
C GLU A 205 -12.45 41.90 -4.27
N THR A 206 -12.71 41.31 -5.43
CA THR A 206 -12.32 39.94 -5.75
C THR A 206 -10.86 39.89 -6.20
N LEU A 207 -9.97 39.37 -5.35
CA LEU A 207 -8.55 39.22 -5.60
C LEU A 207 -8.24 38.02 -6.51
N ILE A 208 -8.93 36.89 -6.26
CA ILE A 208 -8.79 35.67 -7.07
C ILE A 208 -10.18 35.13 -7.34
N LYS A 209 -10.46 34.76 -8.59
CA LYS A 209 -11.76 34.25 -9.00
C LYS A 209 -11.68 32.80 -9.46
N ASN A 210 -12.69 32.01 -9.08
CA ASN A 210 -12.94 30.64 -9.57
C ASN A 210 -11.71 29.73 -9.53
N SER A 211 -11.01 29.69 -8.38
CA SER A 211 -9.78 28.92 -8.18
C SER A 211 -9.92 27.93 -7.02
N HIS A 212 -9.25 26.78 -7.12
CA HIS A 212 -9.30 25.73 -6.09
C HIS A 212 -8.39 26.06 -4.89
N LEU A 213 -8.65 27.20 -4.22
CA LEU A 213 -7.79 27.84 -3.24
C LEU A 213 -7.42 26.96 -2.04
N LEU A 214 -8.30 26.03 -1.65
CA LEU A 214 -8.08 25.09 -0.55
C LEU A 214 -7.58 23.72 -1.01
N SER A 215 -7.42 23.52 -2.32
CA SER A 215 -6.90 22.27 -2.87
C SER A 215 -5.39 22.20 -2.73
N ILE A 216 -4.88 21.16 -2.05
CA ILE A 216 -3.45 20.95 -1.85
C ILE A 216 -2.95 19.73 -2.62
N GLN A 217 -1.65 19.71 -2.88
CA GLN A 217 -0.92 18.64 -3.53
C GLN A 217 -0.99 17.35 -2.72
N ASP A 218 -0.55 16.25 -3.31
CA ASP A 218 -0.44 14.96 -2.64
C ASP A 218 0.94 14.82 -1.94
N LEU A 219 0.97 14.04 -0.87
CA LEU A 219 2.19 13.80 -0.08
C LEU A 219 3.12 12.83 -0.80
N ASP A 220 4.41 13.16 -0.81
CA ASP A 220 5.49 12.20 -1.09
C ASP A 220 6.65 12.43 -0.13
N LEU A 221 6.82 11.50 0.82
CA LEU A 221 7.92 11.45 1.78
C LEU A 221 8.83 10.25 1.53
N SER A 222 8.80 9.66 0.36
CA SER A 222 9.59 8.47 0.04
C SER A 222 11.09 8.68 0.25
N GLU A 223 11.61 9.87 -0.09
CA GLU A 223 13.01 10.26 0.17
C GLU A 223 13.29 10.56 1.65
N GLN A 224 12.26 10.85 2.44
CA GLN A 224 12.39 11.17 3.86
C GLN A 224 12.26 9.93 4.77
N MET A 225 11.95 8.75 4.22
CA MET A 225 11.80 7.52 5.01
C MET A 225 12.99 7.23 5.93
N PRO A 226 14.26 7.37 5.50
CA PRO A 226 15.40 7.18 6.40
C PRO A 226 15.41 8.14 7.60
N ASN A 227 15.03 9.39 7.41
CA ASN A 227 14.95 10.38 8.48
C ASN A 227 13.80 10.08 9.44
N LEU A 228 12.63 9.70 8.91
CA LEU A 228 11.48 9.27 9.70
C LEU A 228 11.81 8.03 10.55
N ILE A 229 12.55 7.04 10.00
CA ILE A 229 13.00 5.86 10.76
C ILE A 229 13.90 6.29 11.94
N LYS A 230 14.84 7.20 11.70
CA LYS A 230 15.74 7.73 12.73
C LYS A 230 14.98 8.50 13.82
N SER A 231 13.93 9.23 13.43
CA SER A 231 13.02 9.93 14.37
C SER A 231 12.04 8.98 15.09
N GLY A 232 12.11 7.67 14.86
CA GLY A 232 11.38 6.64 15.59
C GLY A 232 10.08 6.16 14.95
N ILE A 233 9.81 6.53 13.70
CA ILE A 233 8.68 5.97 12.94
C ILE A 233 9.03 4.55 12.49
N THR A 234 8.11 3.61 12.72
CA THR A 234 8.28 2.20 12.35
C THR A 234 7.24 1.70 11.35
N SER A 235 6.15 2.45 11.16
CA SER A 235 5.09 2.12 10.20
C SER A 235 4.86 3.25 9.20
N PHE A 236 4.95 2.92 7.91
CA PHE A 236 4.84 3.83 6.77
C PHE A 236 3.51 3.64 6.05
N LYS A 237 2.57 4.55 6.30
CA LYS A 237 1.20 4.44 5.80
C LYS A 237 1.01 5.11 4.45
N ILE A 238 0.32 4.41 3.56
CA ILE A 238 -0.12 4.91 2.25
C ILE A 238 -1.58 5.36 2.37
N GLU A 239 -1.91 6.61 2.00
CA GLU A 239 -3.32 7.03 1.85
C GLU A 239 -3.83 6.62 0.48
N GLY A 240 -5.00 5.96 0.43
CA GLY A 240 -5.52 5.54 -0.87
C GLY A 240 -6.67 4.54 -0.87
N ARG A 241 -7.45 4.38 0.21
CA ARG A 241 -8.56 3.40 0.26
C ARG A 241 -9.62 3.53 -0.86
N LEU A 242 -9.77 4.71 -1.46
CA LEU A 242 -10.68 4.93 -2.59
C LEU A 242 -9.98 4.91 -3.95
N LYS A 243 -8.68 4.60 -3.99
CA LYS A 243 -7.90 4.48 -5.22
C LYS A 243 -8.08 3.09 -5.84
N ASP A 244 -7.67 2.95 -7.11
CA ASP A 244 -7.68 1.69 -7.83
C ASP A 244 -6.51 0.76 -7.47
N VAL A 245 -6.52 -0.43 -8.03
CA VAL A 245 -5.48 -1.45 -7.77
C VAL A 245 -4.12 -1.06 -8.37
N VAL A 246 -4.10 -0.31 -9.48
CA VAL A 246 -2.86 0.18 -10.10
C VAL A 246 -2.14 1.12 -9.16
N TYR A 247 -2.88 2.09 -8.60
CA TYR A 247 -2.34 3.01 -7.60
C TYR A 247 -1.73 2.26 -6.41
N VAL A 248 -2.45 1.28 -5.85
CA VAL A 248 -1.98 0.54 -4.67
C VAL A 248 -0.75 -0.28 -4.99
N LYS A 249 -0.76 -1.09 -6.06
CA LYS A 249 0.40 -1.89 -6.47
C LYS A 249 1.62 -1.01 -6.73
N ASN A 250 1.46 0.06 -7.51
CA ASN A 250 2.55 0.96 -7.85
C ASN A 250 3.18 1.63 -6.63
N ASN A 251 2.36 2.23 -5.74
CA ASN A 251 2.85 2.90 -4.53
C ASN A 251 3.52 1.93 -3.55
N VAL A 252 2.91 0.76 -3.31
CA VAL A 252 3.49 -0.25 -2.41
C VAL A 252 4.82 -0.76 -2.95
N SER A 253 4.88 -1.12 -4.25
CA SER A 253 6.10 -1.62 -4.89
C SER A 253 7.23 -0.59 -4.85
N PHE A 254 6.91 0.68 -5.12
CA PHE A 254 7.87 1.78 -5.08
C PHE A 254 8.47 1.98 -3.68
N LEU A 255 7.62 2.05 -2.66
CA LEU A 255 8.08 2.20 -1.28
C LEU A 255 8.81 0.94 -0.79
N ARG A 256 8.40 -0.26 -1.21
CA ARG A 256 9.07 -1.51 -0.86
C ARG A 256 10.49 -1.56 -1.38
N GLN A 257 10.72 -1.23 -2.63
CA GLN A 257 12.07 -1.19 -3.20
C GLN A 257 12.98 -0.20 -2.44
N ARG A 258 12.46 0.98 -2.08
CA ARG A 258 13.21 1.99 -1.31
C ARG A 258 13.51 1.51 0.12
N LEU A 259 12.52 0.93 0.78
CA LEU A 259 12.71 0.41 2.13
C LEU A 259 13.67 -0.79 2.14
N ASP A 260 13.60 -1.69 1.15
CA ASP A 260 14.53 -2.82 1.02
C ASP A 260 15.98 -2.35 0.78
N ALA A 261 16.17 -1.30 -0.02
CA ALA A 261 17.49 -0.68 -0.20
C ALA A 261 18.02 -0.10 1.12
N PHE A 262 17.17 0.61 1.89
CA PHE A 262 17.56 1.09 3.22
C PHE A 262 17.91 -0.05 4.17
N LEU A 263 17.13 -1.11 4.23
CA LEU A 263 17.35 -2.25 5.14
C LEU A 263 18.65 -2.98 4.85
N LYS A 264 19.07 -3.07 3.59
CA LYS A 264 20.33 -3.69 3.19
C LYS A 264 21.53 -3.02 3.85
N ASP A 265 21.49 -1.69 3.99
CA ASP A 265 22.58 -0.90 4.55
C ASP A 265 22.42 -0.64 6.06
N ASN A 266 21.29 -1.05 6.66
CA ASN A 266 20.95 -0.80 8.06
C ASN A 266 20.55 -2.08 8.80
N PRO A 267 21.48 -2.96 9.19
CA PRO A 267 21.23 -4.31 9.73
C PRO A 267 20.49 -4.33 11.09
N ASN A 268 20.36 -3.19 11.77
CA ASN A 268 19.57 -3.04 12.99
C ASN A 268 18.06 -3.05 12.75
N TYR A 269 17.64 -2.90 11.49
CA TYR A 269 16.24 -2.93 11.07
C TYR A 269 15.97 -4.17 10.24
N ILE A 270 14.73 -4.64 10.27
CA ILE A 270 14.24 -5.74 9.44
C ILE A 270 12.84 -5.45 8.92
N LYS A 271 12.48 -6.08 7.83
CA LYS A 271 11.11 -6.08 7.32
C LYS A 271 10.17 -6.76 8.31
N ALA A 272 8.92 -6.25 8.42
CA ALA A 272 7.96 -6.76 9.39
C ALA A 272 7.26 -8.06 8.96
N SER A 273 7.33 -8.43 7.68
CA SER A 273 6.68 -9.62 7.11
C SER A 273 7.61 -10.43 6.21
N SER A 274 7.21 -11.64 5.82
CA SER A 274 8.04 -12.62 5.10
C SER A 274 7.90 -12.53 3.58
N GLY A 275 8.80 -13.18 2.87
CA GLY A 275 8.79 -13.31 1.42
C GLY A 275 9.37 -12.10 0.67
N ARG A 276 9.71 -12.31 -0.57
CA ARG A 276 10.19 -11.29 -1.51
C ARG A 276 9.25 -11.16 -2.69
N THR A 277 9.09 -9.95 -3.20
CA THR A 277 8.20 -9.68 -4.34
C THR A 277 8.99 -9.62 -5.63
N PHE A 278 8.47 -10.26 -6.67
CA PHE A 278 8.94 -10.19 -8.04
C PHE A 278 8.01 -9.29 -8.83
N TYR A 279 8.58 -8.26 -9.46
CA TYR A 279 7.82 -7.26 -10.20
C TYR A 279 7.93 -7.47 -11.70
N GLY A 280 6.80 -7.46 -12.40
CA GLY A 280 6.71 -7.44 -13.85
C GLY A 280 6.66 -6.03 -14.44
N PHE A 281 6.85 -4.99 -13.63
CA PHE A 281 6.86 -3.58 -14.00
C PHE A 281 7.85 -2.80 -13.15
N GLU A 282 8.26 -1.63 -13.62
CA GLU A 282 9.09 -0.69 -12.85
C GLU A 282 8.18 0.31 -12.12
N PRO A 283 8.16 0.32 -10.77
CA PRO A 283 7.29 1.20 -10.02
C PRO A 283 7.76 2.66 -10.09
N GLU A 284 6.81 3.57 -10.31
CA GLU A 284 7.08 5.01 -10.35
C GLU A 284 5.85 5.80 -9.88
N LEU A 285 5.98 6.59 -8.79
CA LEU A 285 4.85 7.30 -8.19
C LEU A 285 4.13 8.23 -9.16
N GLY A 286 4.89 8.93 -10.03
CA GLY A 286 4.37 9.88 -11.01
C GLY A 286 3.38 9.29 -12.01
N ARG A 287 3.44 7.98 -12.27
CA ARG A 287 2.56 7.27 -13.23
C ARG A 287 1.18 6.92 -12.66
N SER A 288 0.98 7.07 -11.36
CA SER A 288 -0.34 6.91 -10.75
C SER A 288 -0.95 8.25 -10.40
N PHE A 289 -2.23 8.23 -9.96
CA PHE A 289 -2.95 9.45 -9.61
C PHE A 289 -2.18 10.32 -8.62
N ASN A 290 -1.90 11.58 -9.00
CA ASN A 290 -1.37 12.60 -8.10
C ASN A 290 -1.78 14.00 -8.57
N ARG A 291 -1.83 14.96 -7.62
CA ARG A 291 -2.12 16.39 -7.85
C ARG A 291 -0.84 17.25 -7.91
N GLY A 292 0.30 16.62 -8.23
CA GLY A 292 1.63 17.11 -7.92
C GLY A 292 2.00 16.72 -6.50
N TYR A 293 3.29 16.62 -6.21
CA TYR A 293 3.80 16.15 -4.94
C TYR A 293 4.39 17.27 -4.09
N THR A 294 4.28 17.12 -2.77
CA THR A 294 4.89 17.98 -1.76
C THR A 294 5.42 17.15 -0.60
N ASN A 295 6.53 17.59 0.00
CA ASN A 295 7.00 17.08 1.30
C ASN A 295 6.18 17.62 2.47
N TYR A 296 5.18 18.45 2.17
CA TYR A 296 4.36 19.16 3.13
C TYR A 296 5.22 19.91 4.16
N PHE A 297 5.10 19.61 5.44
CA PHE A 297 5.82 20.32 6.51
C PHE A 297 6.89 19.46 7.18
N VAL A 298 7.27 18.31 6.62
CA VAL A 298 8.18 17.37 7.29
C VAL A 298 9.54 17.97 7.65
N ASN A 299 10.09 18.83 6.81
CA ASN A 299 11.34 19.54 7.09
C ASN A 299 11.06 20.92 7.72
N GLU A 300 10.28 21.73 7.04
CA GLU A 300 9.90 23.07 7.44
C GLU A 300 8.56 23.47 6.82
N ARG A 301 7.98 24.55 7.30
CA ARG A 301 6.75 25.09 6.72
C ARG A 301 7.02 25.69 5.35
N VAL A 302 6.25 25.29 4.32
CA VAL A 302 6.38 25.79 2.95
C VAL A 302 5.08 26.45 2.49
N ASP A 303 5.18 27.52 1.68
CA ASP A 303 4.03 28.31 1.23
C ASP A 303 3.33 27.71 0.00
N LYS A 304 4.06 26.99 -0.84
CA LYS A 304 3.54 26.48 -2.14
C LYS A 304 3.12 25.02 -2.05
N ILE A 305 2.05 24.74 -1.32
CA ILE A 305 1.45 23.40 -1.22
C ILE A 305 0.14 23.27 -2.01
N GLY A 306 -0.34 24.37 -2.58
CA GLY A 306 -1.61 24.44 -3.31
C GLY A 306 -1.54 23.81 -4.71
N THR A 307 -2.71 23.38 -5.18
CA THR A 307 -2.94 22.99 -6.58
C THR A 307 -4.21 23.71 -7.05
N TRP A 308 -4.09 25.01 -7.27
CA TRP A 308 -5.21 25.93 -7.44
C TRP A 308 -5.86 25.85 -8.83
N GLU A 309 -5.13 25.35 -9.80
CA GLU A 309 -5.57 25.20 -11.20
C GLU A 309 -6.52 24.01 -11.39
N SER A 310 -6.40 22.97 -10.55
CA SER A 310 -7.22 21.78 -10.68
C SER A 310 -7.10 20.85 -9.47
N PRO A 311 -8.21 20.21 -9.02
CA PRO A 311 -8.17 19.13 -8.03
C PRO A 311 -7.96 17.75 -8.68
N LYS A 312 -7.82 17.69 -10.02
CA LYS A 312 -7.67 16.45 -10.79
C LYS A 312 -6.24 15.94 -10.78
N SER A 313 -6.02 14.74 -11.30
CA SER A 313 -4.68 14.20 -11.48
C SER A 313 -3.89 15.03 -12.48
N LYS A 314 -2.68 15.44 -12.09
CA LYS A 314 -1.69 16.07 -12.97
C LYS A 314 -0.80 15.03 -13.63
N GLY A 315 -0.44 13.96 -12.92
CA GLY A 315 0.48 12.93 -13.41
C GLY A 315 1.92 13.41 -13.50
N GLN A 316 2.69 12.78 -14.37
CA GLN A 316 4.12 13.00 -14.59
C GLN A 316 4.35 14.00 -15.73
N VAL A 317 5.16 15.02 -15.50
CA VAL A 317 5.59 15.92 -16.58
C VAL A 317 6.43 15.13 -17.58
N ILE A 318 6.04 15.18 -18.87
CA ILE A 318 6.71 14.44 -19.95
C ILE A 318 7.38 15.35 -20.98
N GLY A 319 7.05 16.63 -21.02
CA GLY A 319 7.64 17.56 -21.97
C GLY A 319 6.82 18.82 -22.21
N LYS A 320 7.00 19.43 -23.38
CA LYS A 320 6.31 20.65 -23.78
C LYS A 320 5.90 20.61 -25.26
N VAL A 321 4.84 21.33 -25.60
CA VAL A 321 4.43 21.55 -27.01
C VAL A 321 5.44 22.39 -27.71
N ILE A 322 6.00 21.90 -28.82
CA ILE A 322 6.94 22.64 -29.68
C ILE A 322 6.30 23.12 -31.00
N GLU A 323 5.22 22.45 -31.44
CA GLU A 323 4.49 22.83 -32.63
C GLU A 323 3.01 22.44 -32.55
N VAL A 324 2.12 23.27 -33.09
CA VAL A 324 0.69 22.99 -33.22
C VAL A 324 0.36 22.79 -34.70
N THR A 325 -0.18 21.64 -35.03
CA THR A 325 -0.58 21.29 -36.40
C THR A 325 -2.11 21.31 -36.55
N LYS A 326 -2.59 21.18 -37.81
CA LYS A 326 -4.04 21.07 -38.07
C LYS A 326 -4.69 19.82 -37.43
N LYS A 327 -3.92 18.76 -37.11
CA LYS A 327 -4.42 17.48 -36.59
C LYS A 327 -4.11 17.27 -35.13
N GLY A 328 -3.15 18.00 -34.55
CA GLY A 328 -2.69 17.77 -33.18
C GLY A 328 -1.44 18.56 -32.84
N TYR A 329 -0.58 17.97 -31.99
CA TYR A 329 0.56 18.64 -31.37
C TYR A 329 1.84 17.85 -31.57
N ILE A 330 2.97 18.54 -31.78
CA ILE A 330 4.30 17.96 -31.63
C ILE A 330 4.78 18.32 -30.23
N ILE A 331 5.07 17.28 -29.44
CA ILE A 331 5.53 17.42 -28.07
C ILE A 331 7.00 16.98 -28.00
N GLU A 332 7.87 17.88 -27.54
CA GLU A 332 9.24 17.52 -27.16
C GLU A 332 9.16 16.75 -25.86
N ASN A 333 9.23 15.44 -25.93
CA ASN A 333 9.03 14.55 -24.78
C ASN A 333 10.13 13.51 -24.67
N SER A 334 10.41 13.09 -23.42
CA SER A 334 11.42 12.08 -23.08
C SER A 334 10.90 10.64 -23.16
N GLU A 335 9.58 10.47 -23.25
CA GLU A 335 8.93 9.15 -23.19
C GLU A 335 8.00 8.92 -24.38
N LYS A 336 7.90 7.65 -24.82
CA LYS A 336 6.98 7.27 -25.89
C LYS A 336 5.53 7.41 -25.40
N LEU A 337 4.72 8.13 -26.17
CA LEU A 337 3.27 8.22 -25.99
C LEU A 337 2.57 7.10 -26.75
N ASN A 338 1.49 6.59 -26.17
CA ASN A 338 0.70 5.49 -26.70
C ASN A 338 -0.77 5.92 -26.87
N ASN A 339 -1.46 5.22 -27.77
CA ASN A 339 -2.91 5.37 -27.90
C ASN A 339 -3.59 5.05 -26.56
N GLY A 340 -4.49 5.91 -26.14
CA GLY A 340 -5.17 5.81 -24.86
C GLY A 340 -4.51 6.56 -23.71
N ASP A 341 -3.29 7.07 -23.86
CA ASP A 341 -2.66 7.90 -22.81
C ASP A 341 -3.49 9.16 -22.55
N GLY A 342 -3.64 9.53 -21.28
CA GLY A 342 -4.23 10.80 -20.86
C GLY A 342 -3.14 11.87 -20.70
N LEU A 343 -3.36 13.03 -21.32
CA LEU A 343 -2.48 14.18 -21.19
C LEU A 343 -3.18 15.29 -20.43
N TYR A 344 -2.45 15.93 -19.51
CA TYR A 344 -2.89 17.08 -18.72
C TYR A 344 -2.03 18.29 -19.03
N PHE A 345 -2.65 19.47 -19.06
CA PHE A 345 -1.98 20.75 -19.23
C PHE A 345 -2.78 21.88 -18.56
N ILE A 346 -2.16 23.03 -18.36
CA ILE A 346 -2.83 24.25 -17.93
C ILE A 346 -3.18 25.05 -19.17
N ASN A 347 -4.46 25.39 -19.32
CA ASN A 347 -4.96 26.14 -20.45
C ASN A 347 -4.68 27.66 -20.33
N THR A 348 -5.10 28.44 -21.32
CA THR A 348 -4.90 29.91 -21.36
C THR A 348 -5.66 30.67 -20.28
N ASP A 349 -6.66 30.04 -19.66
CA ASP A 349 -7.46 30.63 -18.58
C ASP A 349 -6.91 30.24 -17.20
N ASN A 350 -5.71 29.65 -17.18
CA ASN A 350 -5.02 29.14 -15.98
C ASN A 350 -5.80 28.02 -15.26
N GLU A 351 -6.56 27.24 -16.00
CA GLU A 351 -7.29 26.08 -15.51
C GLU A 351 -6.68 24.77 -16.00
N GLY A 352 -6.74 23.74 -15.16
CA GLY A 352 -6.28 22.40 -15.53
C GLY A 352 -7.23 21.73 -16.51
N ASP A 353 -6.72 21.34 -17.68
CA ASP A 353 -7.45 20.69 -18.76
C ASP A 353 -6.71 19.44 -19.25
N GLY A 354 -7.35 18.64 -20.10
CA GLY A 354 -6.74 17.40 -20.60
C GLY A 354 -7.32 16.92 -21.91
N VAL A 355 -6.53 16.08 -22.60
CA VAL A 355 -6.91 15.35 -23.81
C VAL A 355 -6.47 13.90 -23.69
N GLN A 356 -7.14 13.01 -24.40
CA GLN A 356 -6.70 11.64 -24.57
C GLN A 356 -6.01 11.49 -25.93
N VAL A 357 -4.89 10.77 -25.96
CA VAL A 357 -4.18 10.42 -27.20
C VAL A 357 -5.00 9.39 -27.95
N ASN A 358 -5.44 9.74 -29.17
CA ASN A 358 -6.08 8.80 -30.09
C ASN A 358 -5.01 8.01 -30.86
N THR A 359 -4.03 8.72 -31.45
CA THR A 359 -2.90 8.09 -32.13
C THR A 359 -1.68 9.02 -32.15
N VAL A 360 -0.51 8.46 -32.44
CA VAL A 360 0.72 9.20 -32.70
C VAL A 360 1.22 8.83 -34.08
N GLU A 361 1.26 9.82 -35.01
CA GLU A 361 1.66 9.63 -36.40
C GLU A 361 2.77 10.60 -36.77
N ASN A 362 3.91 10.10 -37.21
CA ASN A 362 5.08 10.93 -37.64
C ASN A 362 5.50 11.96 -36.58
N GLY A 363 5.41 11.61 -35.28
CA GLY A 363 5.73 12.52 -34.18
C GLY A 363 4.61 13.50 -33.80
N VAL A 364 3.48 13.50 -34.53
CA VAL A 364 2.30 14.30 -34.19
C VAL A 364 1.39 13.50 -33.26
N VAL A 365 1.12 14.02 -32.09
CA VAL A 365 0.12 13.51 -31.14
C VAL A 365 -1.25 14.01 -31.60
N ILE A 366 -2.10 13.08 -32.03
CA ILE A 366 -3.47 13.36 -32.48
C ILE A 366 -4.40 13.01 -31.32
N PRO A 367 -5.05 14.02 -30.70
CA PRO A 367 -5.97 13.78 -29.58
C PRO A 367 -7.35 13.34 -30.06
N ASN A 368 -8.13 12.77 -29.12
CA ASN A 368 -9.54 12.47 -29.34
C ASN A 368 -10.42 13.72 -29.58
N SER A 369 -9.96 14.88 -29.07
CA SER A 369 -10.59 16.18 -29.24
C SER A 369 -9.49 17.25 -29.33
N LEU A 370 -9.48 17.99 -30.43
CA LEU A 370 -8.48 19.06 -30.62
C LEU A 370 -8.82 20.25 -29.74
N LYS A 371 -7.91 20.62 -28.84
CA LYS A 371 -7.99 21.79 -27.96
C LYS A 371 -6.95 22.83 -28.33
N LYS A 372 -7.18 24.07 -27.92
CA LYS A 372 -6.20 25.14 -28.12
C LYS A 372 -5.10 25.02 -27.07
N ILE A 373 -3.96 24.45 -27.45
CA ILE A 373 -2.77 24.32 -26.60
C ILE A 373 -1.64 25.12 -27.23
N PRO A 374 -1.20 26.24 -26.62
CA PRO A 374 -0.12 27.06 -27.15
C PRO A 374 1.22 26.32 -27.21
N VAL A 375 2.10 26.73 -28.12
CA VAL A 375 3.51 26.34 -28.12
C VAL A 375 4.14 26.78 -26.79
N GLY A 376 5.00 25.92 -26.21
CA GLY A 376 5.62 26.12 -24.90
C GLY A 376 4.81 25.57 -23.70
N THR A 377 3.55 25.16 -23.91
CA THR A 377 2.73 24.56 -22.83
C THR A 377 3.36 23.27 -22.34
N ILE A 378 3.54 23.17 -21.03
CA ILE A 378 4.02 21.95 -20.36
C ILE A 378 2.92 20.89 -20.40
N ILE A 379 3.29 19.69 -20.80
CA ILE A 379 2.41 18.52 -20.88
C ILE A 379 2.81 17.51 -19.81
N SER A 380 1.83 17.05 -19.05
CA SER A 380 1.97 15.92 -18.14
C SER A 380 1.14 14.73 -18.63
N ARG A 381 1.61 13.51 -18.39
CA ARG A 381 0.84 12.27 -18.63
C ARG A 381 0.17 11.87 -17.32
N ASN A 382 -1.15 12.08 -17.23
CA ASN A 382 -1.95 11.76 -16.04
C ASN A 382 -2.59 10.37 -16.07
N SER A 383 -2.47 9.67 -17.21
CA SER A 383 -2.83 8.26 -17.36
C SER A 383 -1.92 7.60 -18.39
N ASP A 384 -1.12 6.64 -17.98
CA ASP A 384 -0.28 5.81 -18.85
C ASP A 384 -1.00 4.50 -19.14
N TYR A 385 -1.58 4.38 -20.33
CA TYR A 385 -2.43 3.26 -20.72
C TYR A 385 -1.69 1.91 -20.67
N ASN A 386 -0.48 1.86 -21.20
CA ASN A 386 0.29 0.62 -21.25
C ASN A 386 0.80 0.22 -19.87
N PHE A 387 1.25 1.18 -19.06
CA PHE A 387 1.65 0.96 -17.68
C PHE A 387 0.46 0.44 -16.85
N ASN A 388 -0.70 1.07 -16.95
CA ASN A 388 -1.90 0.65 -16.22
C ASN A 388 -2.27 -0.80 -16.57
N LYS A 389 -2.32 -1.14 -17.87
CA LYS A 389 -2.57 -2.53 -18.30
C LYS A 389 -1.54 -3.53 -17.78
N LEU A 390 -0.27 -3.14 -17.72
CA LEU A 390 0.79 -4.00 -17.21
C LEU A 390 0.63 -4.24 -15.70
N VAL A 391 0.36 -3.18 -14.94
CA VAL A 391 0.21 -3.26 -13.47
C VAL A 391 -1.10 -3.95 -13.07
N GLU A 392 -2.18 -3.80 -13.85
CA GLU A 392 -3.46 -4.48 -13.61
C GLU A 392 -3.37 -6.00 -13.66
N ARG A 393 -2.44 -6.56 -14.41
CA ARG A 393 -2.27 -8.02 -14.50
C ARG A 393 -2.08 -8.63 -13.11
N GLU A 394 -2.68 -9.80 -12.89
CA GLU A 394 -2.57 -10.51 -11.61
C GLU A 394 -1.12 -10.88 -11.28
N ASP A 395 -0.35 -11.24 -12.29
CA ASP A 395 1.06 -11.65 -12.19
C ASP A 395 2.06 -10.48 -12.20
N SER A 396 1.60 -9.23 -12.22
CA SER A 396 2.49 -8.05 -12.27
C SER A 396 3.31 -7.85 -10.99
N ALA A 397 2.85 -8.37 -9.85
CA ALA A 397 3.58 -8.43 -8.60
C ALA A 397 3.26 -9.76 -7.91
N ILE A 398 4.27 -10.59 -7.72
CA ILE A 398 4.13 -11.92 -7.12
C ILE A 398 5.05 -12.02 -5.91
N ARG A 399 4.46 -12.28 -4.74
CA ARG A 399 5.22 -12.49 -3.50
C ARG A 399 5.46 -13.96 -3.26
N LYS A 400 6.69 -14.32 -2.93
CA LYS A 400 7.12 -15.69 -2.64
C LYS A 400 7.98 -15.73 -1.38
N ILE A 401 7.76 -16.76 -0.58
CA ILE A 401 8.50 -17.09 0.64
C ILE A 401 9.60 -18.07 0.26
N GLY A 402 10.84 -17.78 0.66
CA GLY A 402 11.98 -18.65 0.44
C GLY A 402 11.87 -19.94 1.24
N ILE A 403 12.16 -21.08 0.60
CA ILE A 403 12.20 -22.38 1.28
C ILE A 403 13.46 -23.15 0.93
N GLU A 404 13.94 -23.95 1.89
CA GLU A 404 14.95 -24.97 1.68
C GLU A 404 14.29 -26.35 1.77
N MET A 405 14.69 -27.25 0.88
CA MET A 405 14.19 -28.61 0.81
C MET A 405 15.36 -29.60 1.00
N LEU A 406 15.16 -30.60 1.85
CA LEU A 406 16.06 -31.72 2.05
C LEU A 406 15.31 -33.02 1.80
N LEU A 407 15.70 -33.77 0.77
CA LEU A 407 15.22 -35.12 0.54
C LEU A 407 16.28 -36.09 1.04
N SER A 408 15.92 -36.88 2.06
CA SER A 408 16.76 -37.90 2.67
C SER A 408 16.11 -39.29 2.54
N GLU A 409 16.89 -40.31 2.71
CA GLU A 409 16.38 -41.68 2.86
C GLU A 409 16.07 -42.00 4.33
N ASN A 410 15.12 -42.91 4.56
CA ASN A 410 14.82 -43.49 5.85
C ASN A 410 14.75 -45.02 5.75
N GLU A 411 14.39 -45.74 6.79
CA GLU A 411 14.37 -47.19 6.82
C GLU A 411 13.38 -47.78 5.77
N THR A 412 12.20 -47.16 5.60
CA THR A 412 11.11 -47.66 4.73
C THR A 412 11.03 -46.98 3.36
N GLY A 413 11.89 -45.98 3.09
CA GLY A 413 11.85 -45.22 1.87
C GLY A 413 12.53 -43.88 1.92
N PHE A 414 11.77 -42.79 1.80
CA PHE A 414 12.29 -41.41 1.71
C PHE A 414 11.50 -40.43 2.57
N GLU A 415 12.15 -39.36 3.00
CA GLU A 415 11.55 -38.24 3.75
C GLU A 415 11.94 -36.91 3.11
N LEU A 416 10.94 -36.05 2.82
CA LEU A 416 11.16 -34.67 2.40
C LEU A 416 10.92 -33.75 3.58
N THR A 417 11.94 -33.04 4.01
CA THR A 417 11.88 -31.93 4.97
C THR A 417 11.90 -30.61 4.20
N VAL A 418 10.96 -29.72 4.48
CA VAL A 418 10.89 -28.35 3.93
C VAL A 418 10.89 -27.37 5.07
N ILE A 419 11.77 -26.38 5.01
CA ILE A 419 11.92 -25.31 6.01
C ILE A 419 11.80 -23.98 5.27
N ASP A 420 10.99 -23.04 5.78
CA ASP A 420 10.92 -21.70 5.21
C ASP A 420 11.83 -20.70 5.92
N GLU A 421 11.90 -19.48 5.39
CA GLU A 421 12.75 -18.39 5.90
C GLU A 421 12.40 -17.95 7.34
N ASP A 422 11.21 -18.29 7.86
CA ASP A 422 10.78 -17.97 9.23
C ASP A 422 10.98 -19.16 10.18
N GLY A 423 11.42 -20.31 9.69
CA GLY A 423 11.69 -21.51 10.47
C GLY A 423 10.49 -22.45 10.64
N PHE A 424 9.38 -22.24 9.90
CA PHE A 424 8.32 -23.24 9.84
C PHE A 424 8.79 -24.47 9.08
N VAL A 425 8.47 -25.66 9.60
CA VAL A 425 8.93 -26.94 9.08
C VAL A 425 7.76 -27.82 8.70
N SER A 426 7.88 -28.50 7.56
CA SER A 426 7.04 -29.67 7.24
C SER A 426 7.93 -30.86 6.94
N LYS A 427 7.46 -32.07 7.34
CA LYS A 427 8.12 -33.34 7.05
C LYS A 427 7.11 -34.31 6.49
N THR A 428 7.43 -34.87 5.32
CA THR A 428 6.55 -35.81 4.63
C THR A 428 7.32 -37.07 4.28
N LYS A 429 6.82 -38.23 4.74
CA LYS A 429 7.41 -39.54 4.46
C LYS A 429 6.76 -40.21 3.27
N LEU A 430 7.54 -40.98 2.56
CA LEU A 430 7.11 -41.83 1.45
C LEU A 430 7.69 -43.23 1.65
N ASP A 431 6.83 -44.19 1.93
CA ASP A 431 7.23 -45.61 1.91
C ASP A 431 7.38 -46.05 0.47
N HIS A 432 8.60 -46.44 0.10
CA HIS A 432 8.93 -46.85 -1.24
C HIS A 432 10.17 -47.74 -1.25
N ASN A 433 10.11 -48.84 -1.96
CA ASN A 433 11.26 -49.74 -2.11
C ASN A 433 12.43 -49.02 -2.76
N LYS A 434 13.61 -49.11 -2.15
CA LYS A 434 14.83 -48.49 -2.67
C LYS A 434 15.44 -49.37 -3.75
N GLU A 435 15.44 -48.86 -4.96
CA GLU A 435 16.08 -49.50 -6.13
C GLU A 435 17.22 -48.62 -6.63
N LYS A 436 18.37 -49.21 -6.98
CA LYS A 436 19.50 -48.42 -7.51
C LYS A 436 19.14 -47.88 -8.91
N ALA A 437 19.47 -46.62 -9.12
CA ALA A 437 19.25 -46.00 -10.42
C ALA A 437 20.27 -46.50 -11.48
N ASN A 438 19.79 -46.71 -12.69
CA ASN A 438 20.62 -47.12 -13.81
C ASN A 438 21.33 -45.95 -14.53
N SER A 439 21.13 -44.68 -14.09
CA SER A 439 21.73 -43.52 -14.71
C SER A 439 22.25 -42.52 -13.67
N GLU A 440 23.39 -41.90 -13.95
CA GLU A 440 24.04 -40.90 -13.07
C GLU A 440 23.26 -39.57 -12.94
N GLY A 441 22.27 -39.27 -13.79
CA GLY A 441 21.56 -37.98 -13.81
C GLY A 441 20.26 -37.94 -13.01
N ILE A 442 19.91 -39.00 -12.25
CA ILE A 442 18.61 -39.09 -11.58
C ILE A 442 18.45 -38.07 -10.46
N SER A 443 19.49 -37.84 -9.64
CA SER A 443 19.48 -36.88 -8.54
C SER A 443 19.19 -35.44 -9.05
N LYS A 444 19.81 -35.04 -10.16
CA LYS A 444 19.55 -33.73 -10.77
C LYS A 444 18.12 -33.60 -11.31
N LYS A 445 17.52 -34.66 -11.80
CA LYS A 445 16.11 -34.68 -12.21
C LYS A 445 15.18 -34.54 -10.99
N ILE A 446 15.48 -35.22 -9.90
CA ILE A 446 14.72 -35.12 -8.64
C ILE A 446 14.81 -33.68 -8.12
N GLU A 447 16.01 -33.12 -7.99
CA GLU A 447 16.25 -31.74 -7.57
C GLU A 447 15.45 -30.72 -8.40
N THR A 448 15.55 -30.82 -9.75
CA THR A 448 14.82 -29.95 -10.66
C THR A 448 13.29 -30.04 -10.48
N ASN A 449 12.76 -31.23 -10.15
CA ASN A 449 11.32 -31.41 -9.94
C ASN A 449 10.89 -30.96 -8.54
N LEU A 450 11.71 -31.11 -7.51
CA LEU A 450 11.45 -30.55 -6.17
C LEU A 450 11.42 -29.03 -6.21
N ALA A 451 12.33 -28.41 -6.94
CA ALA A 451 12.40 -26.94 -7.06
C ALA A 451 11.16 -26.28 -7.71
N LYS A 452 10.29 -27.06 -8.39
CA LYS A 452 9.08 -26.55 -9.03
C LYS A 452 7.95 -26.33 -8.01
N THR A 453 7.91 -25.18 -7.39
CA THR A 453 6.89 -24.85 -6.37
C THR A 453 5.51 -24.48 -6.94
N GLY A 454 5.39 -24.24 -8.23
CA GLY A 454 4.12 -23.95 -8.92
C GLY A 454 3.41 -22.70 -8.42
N ASN A 455 2.09 -22.79 -8.27
CA ASN A 455 1.25 -21.68 -7.79
C ASN A 455 1.22 -21.54 -6.26
N THR A 456 2.09 -22.24 -5.53
CA THR A 456 2.20 -22.08 -4.07
C THR A 456 2.84 -20.73 -3.72
N PRO A 457 2.71 -20.23 -2.49
CA PRO A 457 3.36 -19.00 -2.02
C PRO A 457 4.88 -19.13 -1.86
N PHE A 458 5.47 -20.28 -2.19
CA PHE A 458 6.88 -20.59 -1.94
C PHE A 458 7.74 -20.50 -3.21
N ILE A 459 9.05 -20.28 -2.98
CA ILE A 459 10.11 -20.41 -3.98
C ILE A 459 11.27 -21.20 -3.36
N ALA A 460 11.75 -22.24 -4.06
CA ALA A 460 12.85 -23.03 -3.57
C ALA A 460 14.18 -22.27 -3.74
N ASP A 461 14.81 -21.86 -2.64
CA ASP A 461 16.12 -21.24 -2.62
C ASP A 461 17.23 -22.29 -2.63
N LYS A 462 16.97 -23.45 -2.01
CA LYS A 462 17.91 -24.55 -1.96
C LYS A 462 17.15 -25.88 -1.97
N VAL A 463 17.67 -26.83 -2.74
CA VAL A 463 17.24 -28.24 -2.72
C VAL A 463 18.48 -29.10 -2.51
N ALA A 464 18.47 -29.95 -1.48
CA ALA A 464 19.52 -30.91 -1.19
C ALA A 464 18.98 -32.34 -1.21
N ILE A 465 19.80 -33.29 -1.62
CA ILE A 465 19.49 -34.72 -1.61
C ILE A 465 20.60 -35.41 -0.83
N GLU A 466 20.22 -36.13 0.21
CA GLU A 466 21.12 -36.91 1.06
C GLU A 466 20.75 -38.39 0.98
N PHE A 467 21.36 -39.09 0.02
CA PHE A 467 21.24 -40.52 -0.19
C PHE A 467 22.58 -41.21 0.02
N SER A 468 22.57 -42.40 0.64
CA SER A 468 23.77 -43.22 0.80
C SER A 468 24.21 -43.85 -0.55
N GLU A 469 23.26 -44.04 -1.45
CA GLU A 469 23.45 -44.66 -2.77
C GLU A 469 22.64 -43.85 -3.82
N ASN A 470 22.89 -44.10 -5.10
CA ASN A 470 22.11 -43.50 -6.20
C ASN A 470 20.76 -44.20 -6.36
N TRP A 471 19.75 -43.78 -5.56
CA TRP A 471 18.43 -44.41 -5.56
C TRP A 471 17.54 -43.88 -6.70
N PHE A 472 16.80 -44.79 -7.28
CA PHE A 472 15.74 -44.45 -8.25
C PHE A 472 14.49 -44.04 -7.46
N LEU A 473 13.92 -42.88 -7.80
CA LEU A 473 12.63 -42.43 -7.32
C LEU A 473 11.79 -41.91 -8.50
N PRO A 474 10.62 -42.50 -8.77
CA PRO A 474 9.75 -42.04 -9.82
C PRO A 474 9.35 -40.57 -9.68
N ILE A 475 9.40 -39.79 -10.75
CA ILE A 475 9.08 -38.35 -10.70
C ILE A 475 7.63 -38.08 -10.22
N SER A 476 6.69 -39.01 -10.48
CA SER A 476 5.34 -38.93 -9.92
C SER A 476 5.36 -38.92 -8.40
N LYS A 477 6.20 -39.75 -7.77
CA LYS A 477 6.36 -39.82 -6.31
C LYS A 477 7.09 -38.58 -5.72
N VAL A 478 8.09 -38.09 -6.44
CA VAL A 478 8.74 -36.81 -6.10
C VAL A 478 7.71 -35.65 -6.08
N ASN A 479 6.85 -35.60 -7.11
CA ASN A 479 5.81 -34.58 -7.21
C ASN A 479 4.71 -34.73 -6.14
N GLU A 480 4.38 -35.94 -5.75
CA GLU A 480 3.46 -36.24 -4.65
C GLU A 480 4.02 -35.74 -3.31
N LEU A 481 5.25 -36.15 -2.97
CA LEU A 481 5.97 -35.70 -1.77
C LEU A 481 6.03 -34.19 -1.68
N ARG A 482 6.47 -33.54 -2.76
CA ARG A 482 6.57 -32.09 -2.81
C ARG A 482 5.22 -31.41 -2.55
N ARG A 483 4.13 -31.83 -3.22
CA ARG A 483 2.79 -31.22 -3.02
C ARG A 483 2.33 -31.38 -1.57
N THR A 484 2.43 -32.60 -1.04
CA THR A 484 2.03 -32.86 0.37
C THR A 484 2.84 -32.03 1.35
N ALA A 485 4.16 -31.92 1.16
CA ALA A 485 5.03 -31.14 2.02
C ALA A 485 4.70 -29.65 1.97
N LEU A 486 4.47 -29.08 0.78
CA LEU A 486 4.13 -27.67 0.62
C LEU A 486 2.73 -27.36 1.18
N ASP A 487 1.74 -28.23 0.97
CA ASP A 487 0.40 -28.07 1.55
C ASP A 487 0.42 -28.12 3.10
N GLN A 488 1.29 -28.97 3.65
CA GLN A 488 1.48 -29.05 5.09
C GLN A 488 2.20 -27.80 5.63
N LEU A 489 3.20 -27.29 4.91
CA LEU A 489 3.90 -26.07 5.29
C LEU A 489 2.95 -24.87 5.32
N ILE A 490 2.02 -24.74 4.34
CA ILE A 490 0.97 -23.71 4.34
C ILE A 490 0.09 -23.81 5.59
N LYS A 491 -0.22 -25.02 6.07
CA LYS A 491 -1.05 -25.22 7.28
C LYS A 491 -0.30 -24.91 8.57
N ASN A 492 1.01 -25.08 8.57
CA ASN A 492 1.87 -24.85 9.72
C ASN A 492 2.17 -23.35 9.92
N ARG A 493 2.03 -22.55 8.88
CA ARG A 493 2.11 -21.08 8.90
C ARG A 493 0.81 -20.45 9.36
#